data_1c44cfd02bc7ec690147c467939687f6
#
_entry.id   1c44cfd02bc7ec690147c467939687f6
#
_cell.length_a   1.000
_cell.length_b   1.000
_cell.length_c   1.000
_cell.angle_alpha   90.00
_cell.angle_beta   90.00
_cell.angle_gamma   90.00
#
_symmetry.space_group_name_H-M   'P 1'
#
loop_
_entity.id
_entity.type
_entity.pdbx_description
1 polymer ?
#
loop_
_entity_poly.entity_id
_entity_poly.type
_entity_poly.pdbx_seq_one_letter_code
_entity_poly.pdbx_strand_id
1 'polypeptide(L)'
;MSVDTATLEDLGRELGEQIANSPEHKAFLEANEAVENDAEAQEMIREFEQLRHEFMLDREAGRADRESMREVQNAQQELHNLPVMEKYLDAQEELQDRLTAVNEAI
;
A
#
# COMPACT_ATOMS: atom_id res chain seq x y z
N MET A 1 -41.68 -6.60 0.21
CA MET A 1 -40.96 -6.49 1.49
C MET A 1 -39.87 -5.48 1.36
N SER A 2 -39.91 -4.44 2.16
CA SER A 2 -38.87 -3.40 2.15
C SER A 2 -37.75 -3.78 3.11
N VAL A 3 -36.49 -3.50 2.72
CA VAL A 3 -35.34 -3.69 3.58
C VAL A 3 -35.16 -2.46 4.47
N ASP A 4 -35.03 -2.68 5.77
CA ASP A 4 -34.79 -1.63 6.73
C ASP A 4 -33.36 -1.11 6.59
N THR A 5 -33.19 0.21 6.60
CA THR A 5 -31.88 0.87 6.54
C THR A 5 -30.95 0.41 7.67
N ALA A 6 -31.50 0.22 8.89
CA ALA A 6 -30.73 -0.29 10.04
C ALA A 6 -30.18 -1.70 9.76
N THR A 7 -30.96 -2.54 9.06
CA THR A 7 -30.51 -3.89 8.66
C THR A 7 -29.37 -3.81 7.67
N LEU A 8 -29.40 -2.91 6.71
CA LEU A 8 -28.34 -2.71 5.75
C LEU A 8 -27.05 -2.21 6.43
N GLU A 9 -27.18 -1.30 7.37
CA GLU A 9 -26.04 -0.80 8.14
C GLU A 9 -25.43 -1.89 9.01
N ASP A 10 -26.27 -2.75 9.62
CA ASP A 10 -25.81 -3.88 10.42
C ASP A 10 -25.04 -4.88 9.57
N LEU A 11 -25.52 -5.19 8.37
CA LEU A 11 -24.82 -6.05 7.42
C LEU A 11 -23.49 -5.44 6.99
N GLY A 12 -23.46 -4.14 6.78
CA GLY A 12 -22.23 -3.42 6.46
C GLY A 12 -21.20 -3.53 7.58
N ARG A 13 -21.61 -3.35 8.84
CA ARG A 13 -20.72 -3.46 10.00
C ARG A 13 -20.19 -4.90 10.13
N GLU A 14 -21.06 -5.89 9.97
CA GLU A 14 -20.65 -7.28 10.01
C GLU A 14 -19.63 -7.60 8.94
N LEU A 15 -19.86 -7.13 7.71
CA LEU A 15 -18.92 -7.30 6.61
C LEU A 15 -17.57 -6.66 6.95
N GLY A 16 -17.58 -5.44 7.49
CA GLY A 16 -16.36 -4.75 7.91
C GLY A 16 -15.58 -5.53 8.97
N GLU A 17 -16.28 -6.10 9.95
CA GLU A 17 -15.67 -6.94 10.99
C GLU A 17 -15.05 -8.20 10.40
N GLN A 18 -15.73 -8.85 9.45
CA GLN A 18 -15.22 -10.04 8.77
C GLN A 18 -13.98 -9.72 7.96
N ILE A 19 -13.95 -8.58 7.28
CA ILE A 19 -12.76 -8.12 6.54
C ILE A 19 -11.60 -7.87 7.51
N ALA A 20 -11.85 -7.17 8.63
CA ALA A 20 -10.83 -6.89 9.63
C ALA A 20 -10.25 -8.16 10.26
N ASN A 21 -11.04 -9.22 10.33
CA ASN A 21 -10.61 -10.51 10.87
C ASN A 21 -10.11 -11.48 9.81
N SER A 22 -10.09 -11.07 8.54
CA SER A 22 -9.64 -11.95 7.45
C SER A 22 -8.12 -12.21 7.53
N PRO A 23 -7.67 -13.39 7.07
CA PRO A 23 -6.24 -13.69 7.02
C PRO A 23 -5.45 -12.67 6.21
N GLU A 24 -6.02 -12.16 5.11
CA GLU A 24 -5.38 -11.18 4.24
C GLU A 24 -5.15 -9.86 4.95
N HIS A 25 -6.14 -9.38 5.74
CA HIS A 25 -5.99 -8.14 6.49
C HIS A 25 -4.95 -8.28 7.60
N LYS A 26 -4.98 -9.40 8.32
CA LYS A 26 -3.99 -9.68 9.37
C LYS A 26 -2.58 -9.77 8.81
N ALA A 27 -2.41 -10.44 7.68
CA ALA A 27 -1.12 -10.55 7.01
C ALA A 27 -0.60 -9.18 6.57
N PHE A 28 -1.49 -8.33 6.07
CA PHE A 28 -1.13 -6.96 5.70
C PHE A 28 -0.67 -6.15 6.91
N LEU A 29 -1.37 -6.22 8.03
CA LEU A 29 -0.98 -5.51 9.26
C LEU A 29 0.37 -5.99 9.78
N GLU A 30 0.62 -7.30 9.76
CA GLU A 30 1.92 -7.87 10.18
C GLU A 30 3.04 -7.40 9.25
N ALA A 31 2.81 -7.42 7.94
CA ALA A 31 3.79 -6.98 6.96
C ALA A 31 4.09 -5.48 7.10
N ASN A 32 3.07 -4.66 7.37
CA ASN A 32 3.24 -3.23 7.62
C ASN A 32 4.07 -2.98 8.89
N GLU A 33 3.78 -3.71 9.95
CA GLU A 33 4.54 -3.59 11.19
C GLU A 33 6.01 -3.99 10.98
N ALA A 34 6.27 -5.04 10.19
CA ALA A 34 7.62 -5.46 9.86
C ALA A 34 8.39 -4.37 9.12
N VAL A 35 7.74 -3.66 8.18
CA VAL A 35 8.34 -2.52 7.49
C VAL A 35 8.65 -1.38 8.45
N GLU A 36 7.69 -1.04 9.33
CA GLU A 36 7.85 0.03 10.31
C GLU A 36 9.01 -0.23 11.26
N ASN A 37 9.26 -1.49 11.61
CA ASN A 37 10.32 -1.90 12.53
C ASN A 37 11.65 -2.21 11.85
N ASP A 38 11.72 -2.13 10.53
CA ASP A 38 12.95 -2.39 9.77
C ASP A 38 13.67 -1.08 9.49
N ALA A 39 14.81 -0.89 10.16
CA ALA A 39 15.57 0.36 10.06
C ALA A 39 16.08 0.62 8.64
N GLU A 40 16.52 -0.41 7.93
CA GLU A 40 17.00 -0.29 6.54
C GLU A 40 15.86 0.14 5.62
N ALA A 41 14.69 -0.49 5.75
CA ALA A 41 13.52 -0.14 4.96
C ALA A 41 13.10 1.30 5.21
N GLN A 42 13.07 1.74 6.47
CA GLN A 42 12.69 3.10 6.83
C GLN A 42 13.66 4.13 6.27
N GLU A 43 14.94 3.86 6.29
CA GLU A 43 15.94 4.73 5.70
C GLU A 43 15.78 4.83 4.18
N MET A 44 15.60 3.70 3.51
CA MET A 44 15.40 3.67 2.05
C MET A 44 14.11 4.35 1.64
N ILE A 45 13.06 4.23 2.43
CA ILE A 45 11.79 4.94 2.19
C ILE A 45 12.03 6.45 2.25
N ARG A 46 12.74 6.94 3.26
CA ARG A 46 13.05 8.37 3.38
C ARG A 46 13.89 8.87 2.21
N GLU A 47 14.89 8.12 1.81
CA GLU A 47 15.74 8.47 0.65
C GLU A 47 14.92 8.52 -0.64
N PHE A 48 14.06 7.54 -0.84
CA PHE A 48 13.18 7.50 -2.01
C PHE A 48 12.22 8.69 -2.04
N GLU A 49 11.59 9.00 -0.92
CA GLU A 49 10.66 10.13 -0.82
C GLU A 49 11.37 11.46 -1.08
N GLN A 50 12.60 11.61 -0.60
CA GLN A 50 13.42 12.81 -0.85
C GLN A 50 13.75 12.93 -2.33
N LEU A 51 14.19 11.86 -2.98
CA LEU A 51 14.49 11.86 -4.41
C LEU A 51 13.25 12.20 -5.24
N ARG A 52 12.13 11.60 -4.89
CA ARG A 52 10.87 11.85 -5.58
C ARG A 52 10.45 13.32 -5.44
N HIS A 53 10.59 13.87 -4.24
CA HIS A 53 10.25 15.27 -3.97
C HIS A 53 11.14 16.22 -4.78
N GLU A 54 12.45 16.00 -4.79
CA GLU A 54 13.39 16.77 -5.60
C GLU A 54 13.07 16.68 -7.08
N PHE A 55 12.74 15.48 -7.57
CA PHE A 55 12.35 15.28 -8.95
C PHE A 55 11.09 16.09 -9.30
N MET A 56 10.10 16.09 -8.44
CA MET A 56 8.86 16.85 -8.65
C MET A 56 9.13 18.36 -8.71
N LEU A 57 9.99 18.86 -7.82
CA LEU A 57 10.38 20.27 -7.83
C LEU A 57 11.13 20.63 -9.12
N ASP A 58 12.03 19.78 -9.56
CA ASP A 58 12.79 19.99 -10.80
C ASP A 58 11.85 19.93 -12.01
N ARG A 59 10.88 19.05 -12.01
CA ARG A 59 9.88 18.94 -13.06
C ARG A 59 9.05 20.22 -13.16
N GLU A 60 8.61 20.77 -12.04
CA GLU A 60 7.85 22.01 -12.01
C GLU A 60 8.67 23.19 -12.51
N ALA A 61 9.98 23.17 -12.23
CA ALA A 61 10.91 24.21 -12.67
C ALA A 61 11.42 23.98 -14.09
N GLY A 62 11.00 22.91 -14.76
CA GLY A 62 11.45 22.56 -16.12
C GLY A 62 12.87 22.03 -16.20
N ARG A 63 13.45 21.57 -15.08
CA ARG A 63 14.83 21.06 -14.99
C ARG A 63 14.92 19.54 -14.88
N ALA A 64 13.80 18.83 -14.81
CA ALA A 64 13.81 17.37 -14.74
C ALA A 64 14.30 16.79 -16.06
N ASP A 65 15.19 15.79 -15.97
CA ASP A 65 15.75 15.09 -17.12
C ASP A 65 15.60 13.58 -16.95
N ARG A 66 16.11 12.82 -17.95
CA ARG A 66 16.05 11.36 -17.93
C ARG A 66 16.86 10.76 -16.78
N GLU A 67 17.97 11.39 -16.44
CA GLU A 67 18.85 10.92 -15.38
C GLU A 67 18.16 11.00 -14.02
N SER A 68 17.53 12.14 -13.72
CA SER A 68 16.79 12.30 -12.47
C SER A 68 15.60 11.34 -12.39
N MET A 69 14.92 11.09 -13.49
CA MET A 69 13.85 10.09 -13.53
C MET A 69 14.39 8.69 -13.27
N ARG A 70 15.54 8.35 -13.87
CA ARG A 70 16.20 7.06 -13.69
C ARG A 70 16.61 6.85 -12.23
N GLU A 71 17.12 7.89 -11.57
CA GLU A 71 17.49 7.83 -10.16
C GLU A 71 16.29 7.48 -9.28
N VAL A 72 15.13 8.11 -9.53
CA VAL A 72 13.91 7.82 -8.81
C VAL A 72 13.45 6.38 -9.04
N GLN A 73 13.47 5.92 -10.29
CA GLN A 73 13.08 4.56 -10.65
C GLN A 73 14.00 3.52 -10.02
N ASN A 74 15.31 3.77 -10.03
CA ASN A 74 16.29 2.85 -9.43
C ASN A 74 16.10 2.77 -7.91
N ALA A 75 15.88 3.90 -7.26
CA ALA A 75 15.62 3.95 -5.82
C ALA A 75 14.34 3.18 -5.46
N GLN A 76 13.30 3.32 -6.27
CA GLN A 76 12.05 2.58 -6.09
C GLN A 76 12.27 1.09 -6.22
N GLN A 77 13.03 0.66 -7.23
CA GLN A 77 13.30 -0.76 -7.47
C GLN A 77 14.13 -1.36 -6.34
N GLU A 78 15.14 -0.66 -5.87
CA GLU A 78 15.95 -1.11 -4.74
C GLU A 78 15.12 -1.27 -3.48
N LEU A 79 14.23 -0.30 -3.20
CA LEU A 79 13.32 -0.37 -2.08
C LEU A 79 12.39 -1.59 -2.18
N HIS A 80 11.80 -1.81 -3.35
CA HIS A 80 10.88 -2.93 -3.58
C HIS A 80 11.57 -4.29 -3.52
N ASN A 81 12.88 -4.34 -3.73
CA ASN A 81 13.64 -5.59 -3.67
C ASN A 81 14.04 -6.01 -2.25
N LEU A 82 13.83 -5.16 -1.24
CA LEU A 82 14.03 -5.58 0.13
C LEU A 82 13.01 -6.67 0.50
N PRO A 83 13.45 -7.76 1.14
CA PRO A 83 12.53 -8.86 1.48
C PRO A 83 11.30 -8.40 2.28
N VAL A 84 11.48 -7.47 3.22
CA VAL A 84 10.37 -6.94 4.02
C VAL A 84 9.39 -6.16 3.17
N MET A 85 9.86 -5.47 2.14
CA MET A 85 9.00 -4.73 1.22
C MET A 85 8.30 -5.66 0.23
N GLU A 86 8.97 -6.71 -0.23
CA GLU A 86 8.33 -7.72 -1.08
C GLU A 86 7.14 -8.37 -0.38
N LYS A 87 7.31 -8.73 0.89
CA LYS A 87 6.22 -9.31 1.69
C LYS A 87 5.08 -8.32 1.89
N TYR A 88 5.41 -7.05 2.11
CA TYR A 88 4.41 -6.00 2.25
C TYR A 88 3.59 -5.84 0.96
N LEU A 89 4.26 -5.77 -0.18
CA LEU A 89 3.59 -5.60 -1.47
C LEU A 89 2.72 -6.81 -1.81
N ASP A 90 3.20 -8.03 -1.54
CA ASP A 90 2.42 -9.25 -1.75
C ASP A 90 1.17 -9.27 -0.86
N ALA A 91 1.32 -8.91 0.41
CA ALA A 91 0.19 -8.86 1.34
C ALA A 91 -0.83 -7.78 0.92
N GLN A 92 -0.35 -6.65 0.42
CA GLN A 92 -1.20 -5.58 -0.09
C GLN A 92 -2.01 -6.06 -1.30
N GLU A 93 -1.37 -6.76 -2.23
CA GLU A 93 -2.01 -7.30 -3.41
C GLU A 93 -3.08 -8.34 -3.04
N GLU A 94 -2.76 -9.25 -2.13
CA GLU A 94 -3.70 -10.27 -1.67
C GLU A 94 -4.93 -9.65 -0.99
N LEU A 95 -4.71 -8.62 -0.17
CA LEU A 95 -5.80 -7.88 0.46
C LEU A 95 -6.64 -7.17 -0.59
N GLN A 96 -6.02 -6.53 -1.55
CA GLN A 96 -6.71 -5.83 -2.64
C GLN A 96 -7.56 -6.81 -3.44
N ASP A 97 -7.05 -7.99 -3.76
CA ASP A 97 -7.78 -9.02 -4.48
C ASP A 97 -9.00 -9.50 -3.69
N ARG A 98 -8.85 -9.67 -2.37
CA ARG A 98 -9.95 -10.04 -1.50
C ARG A 98 -11.04 -8.96 -1.48
N LEU A 99 -10.64 -7.70 -1.36
CA LEU A 99 -11.59 -6.58 -1.36
C LEU A 99 -12.30 -6.44 -2.70
N THR A 100 -11.60 -6.68 -3.79
CA THR A 100 -12.19 -6.68 -5.14
C THR A 100 -13.25 -7.78 -5.25
N ALA A 101 -12.94 -8.99 -4.77
CA ALA A 101 -13.88 -10.10 -4.78
C ALA A 101 -15.13 -9.81 -3.94
N VAL A 102 -14.95 -9.18 -2.77
CA VAL A 102 -16.06 -8.76 -1.91
C VAL A 102 -16.92 -7.72 -2.63
N ASN A 103 -16.29 -6.73 -3.25
CA ASN A 103 -17.00 -5.68 -3.97
C ASN A 103 -17.82 -6.24 -5.15
N GLU A 104 -17.26 -7.20 -5.88
CA GLU A 104 -17.96 -7.86 -6.97
C GLU A 104 -19.17 -8.68 -6.48
N ALA A 105 -19.09 -9.22 -5.26
CA ALA A 105 -20.17 -9.99 -4.65
C ALA A 105 -21.34 -9.12 -4.18
N ILE A 106 -21.11 -7.83 -3.97
CA ILE A 106 -22.15 -6.88 -3.59
C ILE A 106 -22.94 -6.43 -4.82
#